data_4a8538891b76e52ce10791ef5c35cca2
#
_entry.id   4a8538891b76e52ce10791ef5c35cca2
#
_cell.length_a   1.000
_cell.length_b   1.000
_cell.length_c   1.000
_cell.angle_alpha   90.00
_cell.angle_beta   90.00
_cell.angle_gamma   90.00
#
_symmetry.space_group_name_H-M   'P 1'
#
loop_
_entity.id
_entity.type
_entity.pdbx_description
1 polymer ?
#
loop_
_entity_poly.entity_id
_entity_poly.type
_entity_poly.pdbx_seq_one_letter_code
_entity_poly.pdbx_strand_id
1 'polypeptide(L)'
;MTAPSCSPYVIIGAGIHGLSTAYHLAIQLKATGRGTGRDIIVLEKSGICAGATGIACGVIRNNYFQPAMRELMAHSVNIWESDRETYSYHPVGYMQISCESMHEDVAAIHAQQQAIGYESVFIEGAADSERYMKGLFSDWRAQGITSVLHEKPGGYANNSLAMQGLAAKAEALGVRIISGITVTALAGDNSGAIVAVVTDQGRIECDYTVVAAGPWVRSFWEMLELPMEISIRNGATDEISEGIPMWIYWSLQEGTLGIDPTLQVTNEGNMPPVIHVDTDAPLHSDQDGRLLTDTLWGIYYKPDFHFDGVQGGAAPFIVDKPANEVAVDPYGPDSPEFVVGREFAEMW
;
A
#
# COMPACT_ATOMS: atom_id res chain seq x y z
N MET A 1 19.17 8.55 20.73
CA MET A 1 20.54 8.17 20.25
C MET A 1 21.04 9.27 19.35
N THR A 2 22.31 9.65 19.42
CA THR A 2 22.90 10.64 18.50
C THR A 2 23.25 9.96 17.17
N ALA A 3 23.07 10.68 16.06
CA ALA A 3 23.49 10.21 14.75
C ALA A 3 25.04 10.01 14.72
N PRO A 4 25.54 8.96 14.04
CA PRO A 4 26.97 8.80 13.82
C PRO A 4 27.47 9.82 12.79
N SER A 5 28.78 10.08 12.78
CA SER A 5 29.37 10.93 11.73
C SER A 5 29.52 10.25 10.38
N CYS A 6 29.46 8.93 10.33
CA CYS A 6 29.51 8.15 9.07
C CYS A 6 28.77 6.83 9.18
N SER A 7 28.28 6.34 8.05
CA SER A 7 27.75 4.99 7.84
C SER A 7 27.78 4.65 6.34
N PRO A 8 28.31 3.49 5.93
CA PRO A 8 28.34 3.11 4.51
C PRO A 8 26.99 3.21 3.82
N TYR A 9 25.93 2.78 4.48
CA TYR A 9 24.56 2.79 3.94
C TYR A 9 23.65 3.63 4.83
N VAL A 10 23.06 4.68 4.26
CA VAL A 10 22.06 5.52 4.92
C VAL A 10 20.71 5.37 4.22
N ILE A 11 19.70 4.93 4.96
CA ILE A 11 18.33 4.78 4.47
C ILE A 11 17.46 5.85 5.13
N ILE A 12 16.70 6.59 4.33
CA ILE A 12 15.88 7.71 4.80
C ILE A 12 14.41 7.29 4.79
N GLY A 13 13.81 7.21 5.97
CA GLY A 13 12.43 6.78 6.21
C GLY A 13 12.33 5.37 6.81
N ALA A 14 11.55 5.24 7.90
CA ALA A 14 11.26 3.98 8.59
C ALA A 14 9.82 3.49 8.33
N GLY A 15 9.32 3.70 7.12
CA GLY A 15 8.16 3.01 6.58
C GLY A 15 8.53 1.64 6.01
N ILE A 16 7.56 0.96 5.38
CA ILE A 16 7.76 -0.39 4.83
C ILE A 16 8.93 -0.48 3.85
N HIS A 17 9.09 0.51 2.96
CA HIS A 17 10.18 0.50 1.98
C HIS A 17 11.56 0.61 2.64
N GLY A 18 11.71 1.53 3.60
CA GLY A 18 12.99 1.72 4.27
C GLY A 18 13.38 0.54 5.17
N LEU A 19 12.44 0.04 5.98
CA LEU A 19 12.70 -1.09 6.86
C LEU A 19 12.94 -2.39 6.08
N SER A 20 12.16 -2.66 5.03
CA SER A 20 12.36 -3.81 4.16
C SER A 20 13.71 -3.75 3.45
N THR A 21 14.08 -2.58 2.92
CA THR A 21 15.40 -2.37 2.31
C THR A 21 16.51 -2.64 3.32
N ALA A 22 16.42 -2.08 4.52
CA ALA A 22 17.43 -2.27 5.57
C ALA A 22 17.60 -3.74 5.96
N TYR A 23 16.48 -4.45 6.17
CA TYR A 23 16.48 -5.86 6.53
C TYR A 23 17.11 -6.74 5.45
N HIS A 24 16.63 -6.62 4.21
CA HIS A 24 17.12 -7.44 3.10
C HIS A 24 18.54 -7.07 2.69
N LEU A 25 18.93 -5.80 2.74
CA LEU A 25 20.31 -5.36 2.51
C LEU A 25 21.26 -5.97 3.55
N ALA A 26 20.88 -5.98 4.84
CA ALA A 26 21.69 -6.60 5.88
C ALA A 26 21.93 -8.09 5.63
N ILE A 27 20.92 -8.82 5.17
CA ILE A 27 21.03 -10.23 4.79
C ILE A 27 21.99 -10.40 3.61
N GLN A 28 21.84 -9.59 2.56
CA GLN A 28 22.65 -9.69 1.35
C GLN A 28 24.12 -9.29 1.59
N LEU A 29 24.38 -8.24 2.37
CA LEU A 29 25.73 -7.84 2.74
C LEU A 29 26.45 -8.96 3.48
N LYS A 30 25.77 -9.59 4.44
CA LYS A 30 26.31 -10.74 5.17
C LYS A 30 26.56 -11.94 4.26
N ALA A 31 25.63 -12.28 3.41
CA ALA A 31 25.73 -13.42 2.49
C ALA A 31 26.86 -13.26 1.46
N THR A 32 27.12 -12.03 1.02
CA THR A 32 28.16 -11.73 0.03
C THR A 32 29.52 -11.38 0.64
N GLY A 33 29.62 -11.31 1.98
CA GLY A 33 30.83 -10.90 2.68
C GLY A 33 31.24 -9.43 2.50
N ARG A 34 30.28 -8.57 2.03
CA ARG A 34 30.54 -7.15 1.74
C ARG A 34 30.27 -6.22 2.94
N GLY A 35 29.69 -6.75 4.01
CA GLY A 35 29.32 -5.98 5.20
C GLY A 35 28.31 -6.71 6.07
N THR A 36 27.70 -5.98 6.98
CA THR A 36 26.72 -6.48 7.94
C THR A 36 25.63 -5.43 8.16
N GLY A 37 24.59 -5.74 8.92
CA GLY A 37 23.59 -4.75 9.33
C GLY A 37 24.17 -3.57 10.12
N ARG A 38 25.37 -3.69 10.73
CA ARG A 38 26.03 -2.59 11.45
C ARG A 38 26.51 -1.46 10.52
N ASP A 39 26.62 -1.75 9.24
CA ASP A 39 26.99 -0.78 8.20
C ASP A 39 25.80 0.03 7.70
N ILE A 40 24.59 -0.26 8.23
CA ILE A 40 23.32 0.35 7.79
C ILE A 40 22.73 1.18 8.94
N ILE A 41 22.32 2.40 8.62
CA ILE A 41 21.46 3.22 9.48
C ILE A 41 20.18 3.58 8.74
N VAL A 42 19.08 3.60 9.48
CA VAL A 42 17.79 4.14 9.02
C VAL A 42 17.52 5.42 9.80
N LEU A 43 17.29 6.51 9.09
CA LEU A 43 16.95 7.81 9.67
C LEU A 43 15.46 8.06 9.50
N GLU A 44 14.78 8.39 10.58
CA GLU A 44 13.34 8.66 10.58
C GLU A 44 13.05 9.99 11.31
N LYS A 45 12.24 10.86 10.68
CA LYS A 45 11.95 12.18 11.26
C LYS A 45 11.02 12.11 12.48
N SER A 46 10.10 11.17 12.51
CA SER A 46 9.08 11.03 13.55
C SER A 46 9.21 9.71 14.30
N GLY A 47 8.64 8.66 13.76
CA GLY A 47 8.64 7.32 14.34
C GLY A 47 8.44 6.23 13.29
N ILE A 48 8.74 5.00 13.66
CA ILE A 48 8.49 3.84 12.80
C ILE A 48 7.02 3.85 12.38
N CYS A 49 6.77 3.68 11.07
CA CYS A 49 5.42 3.61 10.51
C CYS A 49 4.61 4.92 10.57
N ALA A 50 5.23 6.06 10.88
CA ALA A 50 4.50 7.33 11.05
C ALA A 50 3.96 7.93 9.73
N GLY A 51 4.40 7.46 8.56
CA GLY A 51 3.95 7.94 7.25
C GLY A 51 2.79 7.14 6.67
N ALA A 52 2.67 7.12 5.34
CA ALA A 52 1.61 6.42 4.60
C ALA A 52 1.44 4.94 4.99
N THR A 53 2.54 4.27 5.38
CA THR A 53 2.48 2.88 5.85
C THR A 53 1.55 2.72 7.06
N GLY A 54 1.52 3.68 7.98
CA GLY A 54 0.71 3.60 9.20
C GLY A 54 -0.78 3.87 8.98
N ILE A 55 -1.11 4.62 7.95
CA ILE A 55 -2.51 4.97 7.61
C ILE A 55 -3.13 4.03 6.57
N ALA A 56 -2.32 3.29 5.82
CA ALA A 56 -2.82 2.37 4.81
C ALA A 56 -3.68 1.25 5.41
N CYS A 57 -4.62 0.73 4.64
CA CYS A 57 -5.49 -0.38 5.05
C CYS A 57 -4.74 -1.70 5.33
N GLY A 58 -3.51 -1.83 4.85
CA GLY A 58 -2.66 -3.00 5.11
C GLY A 58 -3.06 -4.24 4.33
N VAL A 59 -3.78 -4.10 3.23
CA VAL A 59 -4.19 -5.19 2.35
C VAL A 59 -3.00 -5.75 1.58
N ILE A 60 -2.85 -7.07 1.59
CA ILE A 60 -1.83 -7.83 0.86
C ILE A 60 -2.55 -8.73 -0.14
N ARG A 61 -2.30 -8.52 -1.45
CA ARG A 61 -3.01 -9.18 -2.54
C ARG A 61 -2.15 -9.32 -3.79
N ASN A 62 -2.65 -10.07 -4.78
CA ASN A 62 -2.05 -10.20 -6.11
C ASN A 62 -2.93 -9.65 -7.24
N ASN A 63 -4.04 -8.99 -6.94
CA ASN A 63 -4.99 -8.42 -7.91
C ASN A 63 -4.40 -7.16 -8.57
N TYR A 64 -3.59 -7.37 -9.63
CA TYR A 64 -2.96 -6.30 -10.42
C TYR A 64 -2.98 -6.63 -11.91
N PHE A 65 -3.17 -5.62 -12.76
CA PHE A 65 -3.21 -5.79 -14.21
C PHE A 65 -1.84 -6.05 -14.83
N GLN A 66 -0.77 -5.47 -14.28
CA GLN A 66 0.57 -5.58 -14.86
C GLN A 66 1.23 -6.90 -14.47
N PRO A 67 1.72 -7.71 -15.42
CA PRO A 67 2.38 -8.99 -15.15
C PRO A 67 3.54 -8.89 -14.15
N ALA A 68 4.42 -7.91 -14.31
CA ALA A 68 5.55 -7.69 -13.41
C ALA A 68 5.10 -7.42 -11.96
N MET A 69 4.00 -6.68 -11.76
CA MET A 69 3.43 -6.45 -10.44
C MET A 69 2.88 -7.72 -9.81
N ARG A 70 2.25 -8.60 -10.60
CA ARG A 70 1.73 -9.87 -10.08
C ARG A 70 2.85 -10.79 -9.62
N GLU A 71 3.93 -10.92 -10.38
CA GLU A 71 5.09 -11.70 -9.97
C GLU A 71 5.72 -11.15 -8.68
N LEU A 72 5.89 -9.83 -8.61
CA LEU A 72 6.41 -9.14 -7.42
C LEU A 72 5.50 -9.36 -6.21
N MET A 73 4.20 -9.22 -6.38
CA MET A 73 3.23 -9.38 -5.28
C MET A 73 3.10 -10.83 -4.85
N ALA A 74 3.13 -11.80 -5.75
CA ALA A 74 3.16 -13.23 -5.38
C ALA A 74 4.40 -13.55 -4.52
N HIS A 75 5.57 -13.02 -4.87
CA HIS A 75 6.77 -13.12 -4.05
C HIS A 75 6.58 -12.43 -2.68
N SER A 76 5.99 -11.24 -2.66
CA SER A 76 5.73 -10.50 -1.41
C SER A 76 4.77 -11.23 -0.49
N VAL A 77 3.68 -11.80 -1.01
CA VAL A 77 2.73 -12.61 -0.22
C VAL A 77 3.45 -13.76 0.48
N ASN A 78 4.34 -14.46 -0.22
CA ASN A 78 5.14 -15.54 0.38
C ASN A 78 6.02 -15.05 1.54
N ILE A 79 6.55 -13.83 1.46
CA ILE A 79 7.32 -13.23 2.58
C ILE A 79 6.40 -12.99 3.78
N TRP A 80 5.24 -12.40 3.58
CA TRP A 80 4.25 -12.16 4.64
C TRP A 80 3.79 -13.46 5.30
N GLU A 81 3.51 -14.49 4.50
CA GLU A 81 3.08 -15.80 4.99
C GLU A 81 4.16 -16.59 5.70
N SER A 82 5.43 -16.33 5.42
CA SER A 82 6.56 -17.04 6.02
C SER A 82 6.75 -16.77 7.51
N ASP A 83 6.24 -15.63 8.01
CA ASP A 83 6.42 -15.20 9.40
C ASP A 83 5.22 -14.36 9.88
N ARG A 84 4.06 -15.00 9.92
CA ARG A 84 2.75 -14.38 10.19
C ARG A 84 2.69 -13.66 11.53
N GLU A 85 3.34 -14.24 12.54
CA GLU A 85 3.35 -13.71 13.91
C GLU A 85 4.12 -12.38 13.95
N THR A 86 5.35 -12.37 13.44
CA THR A 86 6.19 -11.15 13.41
C THR A 86 5.56 -10.03 12.59
N TYR A 87 4.90 -10.37 11.50
CA TYR A 87 4.26 -9.39 10.62
C TYR A 87 2.81 -9.09 10.99
N SER A 88 2.29 -9.66 12.07
CA SER A 88 0.86 -9.53 12.44
C SER A 88 -0.07 -9.72 11.23
N TYR A 89 0.22 -10.76 10.45
CA TYR A 89 -0.41 -11.03 9.16
C TYR A 89 -1.51 -12.07 9.28
N HIS A 90 -2.66 -11.75 8.68
CA HIS A 90 -3.85 -12.58 8.64
C HIS A 90 -4.09 -13.10 7.22
N PRO A 91 -3.80 -14.40 6.95
CA PRO A 91 -3.93 -15.02 5.62
C PRO A 91 -5.38 -15.42 5.35
N VAL A 92 -6.24 -14.43 5.19
CA VAL A 92 -7.69 -14.64 5.01
C VAL A 92 -8.11 -14.66 3.53
N GLY A 93 -7.18 -14.38 2.62
CA GLY A 93 -7.47 -14.22 1.20
C GLY A 93 -7.96 -12.81 0.85
N TYR A 94 -8.20 -12.62 -0.44
CA TYR A 94 -8.72 -11.38 -1.02
C TYR A 94 -9.78 -11.70 -2.07
N MET A 95 -10.85 -10.93 -2.11
CA MET A 95 -11.92 -11.10 -3.09
C MET A 95 -12.12 -9.81 -3.90
N GLN A 96 -12.09 -9.95 -5.23
CA GLN A 96 -12.58 -8.96 -6.17
C GLN A 96 -13.95 -9.43 -6.68
N ILE A 97 -14.98 -8.66 -6.39
CA ILE A 97 -16.37 -8.96 -6.70
C ILE A 97 -16.86 -7.87 -7.65
N SER A 98 -17.29 -8.23 -8.87
CA SER A 98 -17.37 -7.24 -9.94
C SER A 98 -18.60 -7.41 -10.81
N CYS A 99 -19.03 -6.29 -11.40
CA CYS A 99 -20.07 -6.24 -12.43
C CYS A 99 -19.53 -6.63 -13.82
N GLU A 100 -20.41 -6.72 -14.79
CA GLU A 100 -20.10 -7.20 -16.15
C GLU A 100 -19.06 -6.34 -16.86
N SER A 101 -19.08 -5.02 -16.65
CA SER A 101 -18.13 -4.11 -17.29
C SER A 101 -16.66 -4.36 -16.91
N MET A 102 -16.41 -5.05 -15.81
CA MET A 102 -15.05 -5.41 -15.35
C MET A 102 -14.67 -6.87 -15.64
N HIS A 103 -15.59 -7.66 -16.22
CA HIS A 103 -15.42 -9.11 -16.37
C HIS A 103 -14.13 -9.49 -17.12
N GLU A 104 -13.86 -8.85 -18.28
CA GLU A 104 -12.67 -9.17 -19.09
C GLU A 104 -11.36 -8.93 -18.32
N ASP A 105 -11.30 -7.83 -17.58
CA ASP A 105 -10.12 -7.46 -16.79
C ASP A 105 -9.88 -8.45 -15.66
N VAL A 106 -10.93 -8.80 -14.91
CA VAL A 106 -10.84 -9.74 -13.78
C VAL A 106 -10.51 -11.16 -14.26
N ALA A 107 -11.09 -11.59 -15.39
CA ALA A 107 -10.77 -12.86 -16.03
C ALA A 107 -9.28 -12.92 -16.47
N ALA A 108 -8.75 -11.81 -17.02
CA ALA A 108 -7.36 -11.71 -17.41
C ALA A 108 -6.42 -11.80 -16.20
N ILE A 109 -6.79 -11.16 -15.06
CA ILE A 109 -6.04 -11.29 -13.80
C ILE A 109 -5.99 -12.75 -13.36
N HIS A 110 -7.14 -13.43 -13.32
CA HIS A 110 -7.22 -14.85 -12.95
C HIS A 110 -6.31 -15.72 -13.84
N ALA A 111 -6.43 -15.58 -15.18
CA ALA A 111 -5.63 -16.34 -16.13
C ALA A 111 -4.12 -16.17 -15.88
N GLN A 112 -3.69 -14.95 -15.58
CA GLN A 112 -2.29 -14.64 -15.31
C GLN A 112 -1.84 -15.11 -13.92
N GLN A 113 -2.71 -15.12 -12.91
CA GLN A 113 -2.45 -15.74 -11.60
C GLN A 113 -2.22 -17.25 -11.76
N GLN A 114 -3.06 -17.94 -12.55
CA GLN A 114 -2.87 -19.35 -12.85
C GLN A 114 -1.53 -19.61 -13.55
N ALA A 115 -1.12 -18.75 -14.49
CA ALA A 115 0.12 -18.87 -15.22
C ALA A 115 1.38 -18.81 -14.33
N ILE A 116 1.33 -18.06 -13.23
CA ILE A 116 2.42 -17.96 -12.24
C ILE A 116 2.25 -18.90 -11.05
N GLY A 117 1.22 -19.75 -11.03
CA GLY A 117 0.94 -20.69 -9.94
C GLY A 117 0.40 -20.03 -8.67
N TYR A 118 -0.20 -18.84 -8.77
CA TYR A 118 -0.86 -18.18 -7.66
C TYR A 118 -2.31 -18.67 -7.55
N GLU A 119 -2.67 -19.24 -6.40
CA GLU A 119 -3.96 -19.92 -6.22
C GLU A 119 -5.12 -18.92 -6.17
N SER A 120 -6.03 -19.02 -7.12
CA SER A 120 -7.28 -18.25 -7.14
C SER A 120 -8.42 -19.05 -7.78
N VAL A 121 -9.65 -18.66 -7.45
CA VAL A 121 -10.89 -19.21 -8.02
C VAL A 121 -11.63 -18.08 -8.71
N PHE A 122 -12.06 -18.31 -9.94
CA PHE A 122 -12.87 -17.36 -10.69
C PHE A 122 -14.26 -17.94 -10.92
N ILE A 123 -15.29 -17.24 -10.48
CA ILE A 123 -16.70 -17.58 -10.63
C ILE A 123 -17.32 -16.62 -11.63
N GLU A 124 -17.99 -17.13 -12.62
CA GLU A 124 -18.59 -16.37 -13.70
C GLU A 124 -20.12 -16.54 -13.73
N GLY A 125 -20.82 -15.46 -14.06
CA GLY A 125 -22.27 -15.40 -14.14
C GLY A 125 -22.94 -15.00 -12.82
N ALA A 126 -24.00 -14.18 -12.94
CA ALA A 126 -24.69 -13.59 -11.80
C ALA A 126 -25.21 -14.64 -10.79
N ALA A 127 -25.83 -15.71 -11.29
CA ALA A 127 -26.42 -16.75 -10.42
C ALA A 127 -25.38 -17.56 -9.66
N ASP A 128 -24.24 -17.84 -10.29
CA ASP A 128 -23.14 -18.59 -9.65
C ASP A 128 -22.36 -17.70 -8.69
N SER A 129 -22.16 -16.44 -9.04
CA SER A 129 -21.56 -15.43 -8.15
C SER A 129 -22.41 -15.24 -6.89
N GLU A 130 -23.72 -15.07 -7.04
CA GLU A 130 -24.64 -14.95 -5.90
C GLU A 130 -24.61 -16.21 -5.01
N ARG A 131 -24.64 -17.38 -5.62
CA ARG A 131 -24.57 -18.66 -4.89
C ARG A 131 -23.26 -18.79 -4.12
N TYR A 132 -22.15 -18.44 -4.76
CA TYR A 132 -20.84 -18.48 -4.13
C TYR A 132 -20.76 -17.52 -2.95
N MET A 133 -21.19 -16.28 -3.12
CA MET A 133 -21.18 -15.26 -2.06
C MET A 133 -22.12 -15.61 -0.91
N LYS A 134 -23.33 -16.12 -1.19
CA LYS A 134 -24.27 -16.61 -0.15
C LYS A 134 -23.75 -17.84 0.58
N GLY A 135 -22.88 -18.62 -0.05
CA GLY A 135 -22.17 -19.72 0.60
C GLY A 135 -21.18 -19.23 1.67
N LEU A 136 -20.64 -18.02 1.50
CA LEU A 136 -19.73 -17.38 2.47
C LEU A 136 -20.47 -16.47 3.44
N PHE A 137 -21.48 -15.73 2.97
CA PHE A 137 -22.23 -14.73 3.72
C PHE A 137 -23.72 -14.87 3.41
N SER A 138 -24.49 -15.47 4.29
CA SER A 138 -25.92 -15.76 4.04
C SER A 138 -26.78 -14.51 3.81
N ASP A 139 -26.35 -13.37 4.29
CA ASP A 139 -27.00 -12.06 4.16
C ASP A 139 -26.50 -11.22 2.96
N TRP A 140 -25.67 -11.80 2.08
CA TRP A 140 -25.17 -11.12 0.89
C TRP A 140 -26.28 -10.53 0.02
N ARG A 141 -26.15 -9.22 -0.34
CA ARG A 141 -27.20 -8.45 -1.06
C ARG A 141 -26.68 -7.60 -2.21
N ALA A 142 -25.38 -7.61 -2.51
CA ALA A 142 -24.87 -6.76 -3.59
C ALA A 142 -25.58 -7.04 -4.92
N GLN A 143 -25.85 -5.98 -5.66
CA GLN A 143 -26.56 -6.02 -6.95
C GLN A 143 -25.57 -5.77 -8.09
N GLY A 144 -25.93 -6.21 -9.30
CA GLY A 144 -25.13 -6.01 -10.51
C GLY A 144 -23.89 -6.90 -10.62
N ILE A 145 -23.68 -7.83 -9.70
CA ILE A 145 -22.50 -8.68 -9.67
C ILE A 145 -22.62 -9.84 -10.65
N THR A 146 -21.59 -10.01 -11.47
CA THR A 146 -21.50 -11.09 -12.48
C THR A 146 -20.23 -11.92 -12.40
N SER A 147 -19.26 -11.50 -11.58
CA SER A 147 -18.02 -12.26 -11.38
C SER A 147 -17.45 -12.10 -9.98
N VAL A 148 -16.76 -13.15 -9.52
CA VAL A 148 -16.00 -13.16 -8.27
C VAL A 148 -14.64 -13.79 -8.51
N LEU A 149 -13.57 -13.04 -8.29
CA LEU A 149 -12.20 -13.56 -8.20
C LEU A 149 -11.83 -13.68 -6.73
N HIS A 150 -11.61 -14.90 -6.26
CA HIS A 150 -11.19 -15.16 -4.88
C HIS A 150 -9.75 -15.68 -4.85
N GLU A 151 -8.82 -14.83 -4.49
CA GLU A 151 -7.44 -15.19 -4.19
C GLU A 151 -7.39 -15.93 -2.85
N LYS A 152 -6.82 -17.14 -2.82
CA LYS A 152 -6.69 -17.92 -1.60
C LYS A 152 -5.54 -17.46 -0.72
N PRO A 153 -4.34 -17.19 -1.28
CA PRO A 153 -3.29 -16.46 -0.56
C PRO A 153 -3.64 -14.97 -0.48
N GLY A 154 -2.89 -14.26 0.37
CA GLY A 154 -3.17 -12.84 0.62
C GLY A 154 -4.00 -12.64 1.88
N GLY A 155 -4.41 -11.41 2.10
CA GLY A 155 -5.12 -11.02 3.31
C GLY A 155 -4.76 -9.61 3.76
N TYR A 156 -4.47 -9.44 5.05
CA TYR A 156 -4.09 -8.12 5.58
C TYR A 156 -3.15 -8.24 6.79
N ALA A 157 -2.47 -7.15 7.11
CA ALA A 157 -1.61 -7.05 8.26
C ALA A 157 -2.00 -5.85 9.14
N ASN A 158 -1.69 -5.93 10.44
CA ASN A 158 -1.67 -4.74 11.28
C ASN A 158 -0.38 -3.96 10.98
N ASN A 159 -0.52 -2.82 10.34
CA ASN A 159 0.61 -2.05 9.81
C ASN A 159 1.66 -1.72 10.89
N SER A 160 1.21 -1.18 12.03
CA SER A 160 2.11 -0.75 13.08
C SER A 160 2.86 -1.93 13.70
N LEU A 161 2.17 -3.03 13.99
CA LEU A 161 2.79 -4.24 14.54
C LEU A 161 3.72 -4.89 13.52
N ALA A 162 3.33 -4.97 12.25
CA ALA A 162 4.17 -5.49 11.18
C ALA A 162 5.47 -4.70 11.04
N MET A 163 5.41 -3.37 11.08
CA MET A 163 6.60 -2.53 10.98
C MET A 163 7.49 -2.60 12.21
N GLN A 164 6.93 -2.73 13.40
CA GLN A 164 7.70 -3.00 14.61
C GLN A 164 8.41 -4.36 14.54
N GLY A 165 7.71 -5.39 14.07
CA GLY A 165 8.30 -6.71 13.86
C GLY A 165 9.44 -6.69 12.83
N LEU A 166 9.25 -6.02 11.70
CA LEU A 166 10.27 -5.86 10.67
C LEU A 166 11.47 -5.05 11.17
N ALA A 167 11.23 -3.98 11.93
CA ALA A 167 12.29 -3.20 12.57
C ALA A 167 13.11 -4.06 13.54
N ALA A 168 12.45 -4.82 14.41
CA ALA A 168 13.14 -5.73 15.34
C ALA A 168 14.00 -6.79 14.59
N LYS A 169 13.51 -7.33 13.46
CA LYS A 169 14.31 -8.23 12.60
C LYS A 169 15.54 -7.53 12.02
N ALA A 170 15.42 -6.29 11.57
CA ALA A 170 16.54 -5.52 11.05
C ALA A 170 17.55 -5.21 12.15
N GLU A 171 17.09 -4.77 13.33
CA GLU A 171 17.95 -4.50 14.50
C GLU A 171 18.69 -5.75 15.00
N ALA A 172 18.03 -6.92 14.98
CA ALA A 172 18.66 -8.20 15.31
C ALA A 172 19.82 -8.56 14.36
N LEU A 173 19.83 -8.03 13.13
CA LEU A 173 20.95 -8.13 12.19
C LEU A 173 22.03 -7.04 12.39
N GLY A 174 21.79 -6.10 13.30
CA GLY A 174 22.72 -5.02 13.64
C GLY A 174 22.38 -3.67 12.99
N VAL A 175 21.31 -3.55 12.23
CA VAL A 175 20.84 -2.27 11.67
C VAL A 175 20.50 -1.32 12.82
N ARG A 176 20.85 -0.03 12.66
CA ARG A 176 20.46 1.01 13.62
C ARG A 176 19.34 1.85 13.05
N ILE A 177 18.24 1.93 13.77
CA ILE A 177 17.08 2.77 13.41
C ILE A 177 17.08 3.95 14.38
N ILE A 178 17.12 5.18 13.85
CA ILE A 178 17.26 6.40 14.63
C ILE A 178 16.09 7.33 14.28
N SER A 179 15.15 7.47 15.18
CA SER A 179 14.01 8.38 15.07
C SER A 179 14.35 9.78 15.61
N GLY A 180 13.57 10.78 15.21
CA GLY A 180 13.75 12.19 15.60
C GLY A 180 14.90 12.87 14.86
N ILE A 181 15.23 12.42 13.64
CA ILE A 181 16.25 13.00 12.78
C ILE A 181 15.64 13.40 11.44
N THR A 182 15.65 14.68 11.14
CA THR A 182 15.18 15.23 9.88
C THR A 182 16.33 15.41 8.91
N VAL A 183 16.26 14.77 7.75
CA VAL A 183 17.18 15.00 6.65
C VAL A 183 16.81 16.32 5.96
N THR A 184 17.79 17.21 5.84
CA THR A 184 17.60 18.57 5.29
C THR A 184 18.28 18.79 3.96
N ALA A 185 19.31 17.99 3.62
CA ALA A 185 19.97 18.03 2.32
C ALA A 185 20.72 16.72 2.02
N LEU A 186 20.99 16.51 0.74
CA LEU A 186 21.91 15.50 0.22
C LEU A 186 23.14 16.22 -0.35
N ALA A 187 24.34 15.85 0.13
CA ALA A 187 25.58 16.51 -0.29
C ALA A 187 26.30 15.65 -1.35
N GLY A 188 26.47 16.23 -2.53
CA GLY A 188 27.21 15.64 -3.64
C GLY A 188 28.69 16.05 -3.65
N ASP A 189 29.50 15.26 -4.33
CA ASP A 189 30.87 15.63 -4.71
C ASP A 189 30.91 16.29 -6.11
N ASN A 190 32.12 16.59 -6.57
CA ASN A 190 32.32 17.21 -7.90
C ASN A 190 31.92 16.31 -9.09
N SER A 191 31.70 15.02 -8.86
CA SER A 191 31.21 14.06 -9.87
C SER A 191 29.68 13.97 -9.91
N GLY A 192 29.01 14.56 -8.94
CA GLY A 192 27.57 14.45 -8.72
C GLY A 192 27.15 13.22 -7.89
N ALA A 193 28.10 12.44 -7.37
CA ALA A 193 27.80 11.35 -6.45
C ALA A 193 27.43 11.88 -5.08
N ILE A 194 26.36 11.33 -4.47
CA ILE A 194 26.00 11.67 -3.09
C ILE A 194 27.00 10.99 -2.15
N VAL A 195 27.67 11.80 -1.33
CA VAL A 195 28.72 11.37 -0.39
C VAL A 195 28.34 11.60 1.07
N ALA A 196 27.25 12.33 1.32
CA ALA A 196 26.75 12.52 2.68
C ALA A 196 25.27 12.90 2.73
N VAL A 197 24.66 12.59 3.86
CA VAL A 197 23.32 13.04 4.24
C VAL A 197 23.45 14.13 5.30
N VAL A 198 22.85 15.29 5.08
CA VAL A 198 22.81 16.40 6.03
C VAL A 198 21.49 16.34 6.81
N THR A 199 21.58 16.45 8.12
CA THR A 199 20.43 16.39 9.02
C THR A 199 20.38 17.61 9.94
N ASP A 200 19.28 17.80 10.63
CA ASP A 200 19.14 18.78 11.72
C ASP A 200 20.07 18.53 12.91
N GLN A 201 20.72 17.35 12.97
CA GLN A 201 21.66 16.96 14.04
C GLN A 201 23.11 16.84 13.56
N GLY A 202 23.39 17.16 12.30
CA GLY A 202 24.73 17.14 11.73
C GLY A 202 24.81 16.38 10.41
N ARG A 203 26.04 16.25 9.91
CA ARG A 203 26.37 15.60 8.64
C ARG A 203 26.80 14.16 8.87
N ILE A 204 26.35 13.24 8.03
CA ILE A 204 26.67 11.81 8.04
C ILE A 204 27.29 11.45 6.69
N GLU A 205 28.57 11.11 6.68
CA GLU A 205 29.25 10.62 5.48
C GLU A 205 28.74 9.22 5.10
N CYS A 206 28.55 8.96 3.81
CA CYS A 206 28.04 7.67 3.33
C CYS A 206 28.54 7.32 1.94
N ASP A 207 28.57 6.02 1.63
CA ASP A 207 28.86 5.52 0.29
C ASP A 207 27.57 5.39 -0.55
N TYR A 208 26.45 5.07 0.11
CA TYR A 208 25.14 4.87 -0.52
C TYR A 208 24.03 5.48 0.31
N THR A 209 23.08 6.12 -0.38
CA THR A 209 21.87 6.65 0.22
C THR A 209 20.64 6.07 -0.48
N VAL A 210 19.67 5.61 0.31
CA VAL A 210 18.34 5.18 -0.17
C VAL A 210 17.29 6.15 0.34
N VAL A 211 16.54 6.77 -0.56
CA VAL A 211 15.43 7.64 -0.22
C VAL A 211 14.15 6.79 -0.22
N ALA A 212 13.64 6.48 0.98
CA ALA A 212 12.41 5.75 1.23
C ALA A 212 11.40 6.62 1.99
N ALA A 213 11.36 7.91 1.65
CA ALA A 213 10.66 8.96 2.37
C ALA A 213 9.12 8.99 2.12
N GLY A 214 8.56 7.98 1.42
CA GLY A 214 7.13 7.92 1.14
C GLY A 214 6.62 9.18 0.40
N PRO A 215 5.53 9.82 0.85
CA PRO A 215 4.98 11.01 0.18
C PRO A 215 5.93 12.20 0.10
N TRP A 216 6.93 12.25 0.97
CA TRP A 216 7.94 13.33 0.98
C TRP A 216 9.10 13.13 -0.02
N VAL A 217 9.07 12.08 -0.85
CA VAL A 217 10.12 11.81 -1.85
C VAL A 217 10.31 12.96 -2.83
N ARG A 218 9.26 13.72 -3.14
CA ARG A 218 9.33 14.92 -3.98
C ARG A 218 10.32 15.95 -3.46
N SER A 219 10.38 16.22 -2.15
CA SER A 219 11.31 17.16 -1.55
C SER A 219 12.77 16.75 -1.79
N PHE A 220 13.07 15.44 -1.79
CA PHE A 220 14.40 14.94 -2.13
C PHE A 220 14.72 15.08 -3.62
N TRP A 221 13.71 14.92 -4.48
CA TRP A 221 13.84 15.15 -5.91
C TRP A 221 14.19 16.59 -6.22
N GLU A 222 13.53 17.54 -5.55
CA GLU A 222 13.78 18.99 -5.64
C GLU A 222 15.17 19.35 -5.07
N MET A 223 15.60 18.74 -3.96
CA MET A 223 16.96 18.92 -3.38
C MET A 223 18.06 18.55 -4.37
N LEU A 224 17.79 17.60 -5.28
CA LEU A 224 18.74 17.12 -6.28
C LEU A 224 18.60 17.86 -7.62
N GLU A 225 17.72 18.85 -7.71
CA GLU A 225 17.42 19.63 -8.94
C GLU A 225 17.07 18.72 -10.14
N LEU A 226 16.38 17.61 -9.88
CA LEU A 226 15.98 16.65 -10.91
C LEU A 226 14.78 17.17 -11.71
N PRO A 227 14.60 16.73 -12.99
CA PRO A 227 13.51 17.20 -13.84
C PRO A 227 12.13 16.92 -13.22
N MET A 228 11.26 17.92 -13.21
CA MET A 228 9.89 17.82 -12.71
C MET A 228 8.91 17.26 -13.74
N GLU A 229 9.35 17.15 -14.99
CA GLU A 229 8.61 16.55 -16.10
C GLU A 229 9.43 15.44 -16.73
N ILE A 230 8.74 14.42 -17.23
CA ILE A 230 9.34 13.27 -17.92
C ILE A 230 8.71 13.09 -19.29
N SER A 231 9.40 12.35 -20.14
CA SER A 231 8.86 11.80 -21.39
C SER A 231 8.62 10.31 -21.24
N ILE A 232 7.43 9.84 -21.59
CA ILE A 232 7.05 8.44 -21.49
C ILE A 232 6.89 7.88 -22.91
N ARG A 233 7.61 6.78 -23.21
CA ARG A 233 7.43 6.02 -24.45
C ARG A 233 6.42 4.90 -24.22
N ASN A 234 5.36 4.86 -25.02
CA ASN A 234 4.44 3.74 -25.07
C ASN A 234 5.13 2.55 -25.74
N GLY A 235 5.33 1.45 -25.00
CA GLY A 235 6.01 0.26 -25.52
C GLY A 235 5.26 -0.49 -26.63
N ALA A 236 3.95 -0.26 -26.79
CA ALA A 236 3.14 -0.92 -27.84
C ALA A 236 3.06 -0.07 -29.13
N THR A 237 3.00 1.26 -29.02
CA THR A 237 2.83 2.18 -30.17
C THR A 237 4.10 2.92 -30.56
N ASP A 238 5.14 2.86 -29.75
CA ASP A 238 6.39 3.63 -29.85
C ASP A 238 6.18 5.17 -29.76
N GLU A 239 4.99 5.59 -29.41
CA GLU A 239 4.62 7.00 -29.24
C GLU A 239 5.27 7.57 -28.00
N ILE A 240 5.75 8.82 -28.09
CA ILE A 240 6.36 9.53 -26.96
C ILE A 240 5.40 10.64 -26.52
N SER A 241 5.01 10.58 -25.26
CA SER A 241 4.29 11.67 -24.58
C SER A 241 5.31 12.50 -23.80
N GLU A 242 5.40 13.79 -24.08
CA GLU A 242 6.33 14.74 -23.45
C GLU A 242 5.61 15.62 -22.44
N GLY A 243 6.37 16.24 -21.52
CA GLY A 243 5.82 17.18 -20.52
C GLY A 243 4.89 16.53 -19.50
N ILE A 244 5.09 15.25 -19.22
CA ILE A 244 4.30 14.54 -18.22
C ILE A 244 4.84 14.93 -16.84
N PRO A 245 4.01 15.45 -15.92
CA PRO A 245 4.45 15.73 -14.55
C PRO A 245 5.04 14.47 -13.91
N MET A 246 6.26 14.59 -13.35
CA MET A 246 6.93 13.47 -12.67
C MET A 246 6.13 12.98 -11.46
N TRP A 247 5.48 13.90 -10.76
CA TRP A 247 4.74 13.61 -9.55
C TRP A 247 3.27 13.99 -9.73
N ILE A 248 2.40 12.99 -9.53
CA ILE A 248 0.96 13.17 -9.40
C ILE A 248 0.62 12.74 -7.97
N TYR A 249 -0.12 13.57 -7.27
CA TYR A 249 -0.69 13.19 -5.99
C TYR A 249 -1.93 12.35 -6.24
N TRP A 250 -1.91 11.12 -5.74
CA TRP A 250 -3.04 10.21 -5.79
C TRP A 250 -3.29 9.65 -4.41
N SER A 251 -4.50 9.77 -3.93
CA SER A 251 -4.93 9.24 -2.65
C SER A 251 -6.35 8.73 -2.72
N LEU A 252 -6.60 7.62 -2.07
CA LEU A 252 -7.92 7.06 -1.87
C LEU A 252 -8.36 7.39 -0.44
N GLN A 253 -9.56 7.95 -0.28
CA GLN A 253 -10.10 8.17 1.06
C GLN A 253 -10.41 6.84 1.73
N GLU A 254 -9.96 6.71 2.97
CA GLU A 254 -10.18 5.55 3.83
C GLU A 254 -10.79 6.00 5.16
N GLY A 255 -11.58 5.12 5.75
CA GLY A 255 -12.19 5.35 7.05
C GLY A 255 -12.33 4.06 7.84
N THR A 256 -12.79 4.22 9.07
CA THR A 256 -13.17 3.12 9.96
C THR A 256 -14.63 3.24 10.34
N LEU A 257 -15.34 2.12 10.36
CA LEU A 257 -16.74 2.03 10.76
C LEU A 257 -16.87 1.00 11.86
N GLY A 258 -17.44 1.39 13.00
CA GLY A 258 -17.77 0.48 14.08
C GLY A 258 -18.90 -0.46 13.65
N ILE A 259 -18.66 -1.75 13.70
CA ILE A 259 -19.63 -2.81 13.36
C ILE A 259 -19.54 -3.86 14.47
N ASP A 260 -20.68 -4.43 14.85
CA ASP A 260 -20.70 -5.58 15.76
C ASP A 260 -19.79 -6.69 15.23
N PRO A 261 -18.76 -7.12 15.98
CA PRO A 261 -17.81 -8.14 15.55
C PRO A 261 -18.49 -9.47 15.15
N THR A 262 -19.66 -9.78 15.66
CA THR A 262 -20.41 -10.98 15.30
C THR A 262 -20.94 -10.96 13.87
N LEU A 263 -21.01 -9.77 13.25
CA LEU A 263 -21.39 -9.58 11.84
C LEU A 263 -20.20 -9.65 10.89
N GLN A 264 -18.98 -9.71 11.41
CA GLN A 264 -17.75 -9.71 10.62
C GLN A 264 -17.17 -11.11 10.46
N VAL A 265 -18.01 -12.11 10.28
CA VAL A 265 -17.59 -13.50 10.11
C VAL A 265 -18.31 -14.15 8.93
N THR A 266 -17.69 -15.17 8.37
CA THR A 266 -18.35 -16.03 7.38
C THR A 266 -19.47 -16.87 8.03
N ASN A 267 -20.27 -17.53 7.22
CA ASN A 267 -21.32 -18.46 7.71
C ASN A 267 -20.78 -19.54 8.66
N GLU A 268 -19.49 -19.86 8.56
CA GLU A 268 -18.80 -20.84 9.41
C GLU A 268 -18.20 -20.22 10.68
N GLY A 269 -18.34 -18.91 10.87
CA GLY A 269 -17.73 -18.19 11.99
C GLY A 269 -16.24 -17.86 11.81
N ASN A 270 -15.71 -18.02 10.60
CA ASN A 270 -14.33 -17.68 10.29
C ASN A 270 -14.18 -16.19 9.97
N MET A 271 -12.95 -15.68 10.16
CA MET A 271 -12.58 -14.34 9.69
C MET A 271 -12.78 -14.24 8.17
N PRO A 272 -13.43 -13.17 7.68
CA PRO A 272 -13.70 -13.04 6.25
C PRO A 272 -12.42 -12.70 5.48
N PRO A 273 -12.36 -13.03 4.17
CA PRO A 273 -11.34 -12.46 3.29
C PRO A 273 -11.50 -10.93 3.22
N VAL A 274 -10.45 -10.26 2.73
CA VAL A 274 -10.58 -8.85 2.34
C VAL A 274 -11.58 -8.77 1.19
N ILE A 275 -12.56 -7.90 1.32
CA ILE A 275 -13.65 -7.72 0.35
C ILE A 275 -13.40 -6.45 -0.46
N HIS A 276 -13.48 -6.57 -1.78
CA HIS A 276 -13.54 -5.46 -2.72
C HIS A 276 -14.71 -5.70 -3.67
N VAL A 277 -15.66 -4.79 -3.71
CA VAL A 277 -16.84 -4.85 -4.56
C VAL A 277 -16.84 -3.66 -5.49
N ASP A 278 -16.94 -3.89 -6.78
CA ASP A 278 -17.19 -2.87 -7.79
C ASP A 278 -18.47 -3.20 -8.55
N THR A 279 -19.37 -2.24 -8.66
CA THR A 279 -20.65 -2.41 -9.33
C THR A 279 -21.13 -1.14 -10.04
N ASP A 280 -21.93 -1.30 -11.06
CA ASP A 280 -22.64 -0.23 -11.78
C ASP A 280 -24.13 -0.15 -11.40
N ALA A 281 -24.55 -0.93 -10.42
CA ALA A 281 -25.91 -0.85 -9.90
C ALA A 281 -26.13 0.50 -9.18
N PRO A 282 -27.29 1.16 -9.39
CA PRO A 282 -27.58 2.41 -8.71
C PRO A 282 -27.56 2.27 -7.18
N LEU A 283 -26.86 3.17 -6.53
CA LEU A 283 -26.78 3.27 -5.07
C LEU A 283 -27.69 4.39 -4.56
N HIS A 284 -28.52 4.06 -3.60
CA HIS A 284 -29.42 5.01 -2.95
C HIS A 284 -29.12 5.11 -1.46
N SER A 285 -29.30 6.30 -0.91
CA SER A 285 -29.16 6.55 0.54
C SER A 285 -30.20 5.77 1.34
N ASP A 286 -29.78 5.07 2.37
CA ASP A 286 -30.66 4.38 3.32
C ASP A 286 -31.48 5.36 4.18
N GLN A 287 -31.07 6.64 4.26
CA GLN A 287 -31.73 7.64 5.08
C GLN A 287 -32.98 8.25 4.42
N ASP A 288 -32.89 8.56 3.15
CA ASP A 288 -33.92 9.34 2.43
C ASP A 288 -34.26 8.80 1.05
N GLY A 289 -33.61 7.72 0.60
CA GLY A 289 -33.85 7.08 -0.67
C GLY A 289 -33.32 7.85 -1.90
N ARG A 290 -32.58 8.96 -1.70
CA ARG A 290 -31.99 9.71 -2.82
C ARG A 290 -30.92 8.91 -3.53
N LEU A 291 -30.79 9.10 -4.82
CA LEU A 291 -29.72 8.51 -5.61
C LEU A 291 -28.37 9.14 -5.19
N LEU A 292 -27.41 8.29 -4.82
CA LEU A 292 -26.02 8.68 -4.53
C LEU A 292 -25.16 8.62 -5.78
N THR A 293 -25.26 7.51 -6.52
CA THR A 293 -24.58 7.32 -7.81
C THR A 293 -25.30 6.28 -8.66
N ASP A 294 -25.22 6.44 -10.00
CA ASP A 294 -25.65 5.49 -11.02
C ASP A 294 -24.53 5.15 -12.02
N THR A 295 -23.31 5.50 -11.66
CA THR A 295 -22.10 5.14 -12.41
C THR A 295 -21.31 4.07 -11.65
N LEU A 296 -20.24 3.54 -12.26
CA LEU A 296 -19.38 2.57 -11.59
C LEU A 296 -18.85 3.12 -10.26
N TRP A 297 -19.07 2.37 -9.20
CA TRP A 297 -18.61 2.67 -7.85
C TRP A 297 -18.16 1.40 -7.15
N GLY A 298 -17.39 1.53 -6.08
CA GLY A 298 -16.92 0.38 -5.34
C GLY A 298 -16.54 0.71 -3.92
N ILE A 299 -16.52 -0.31 -3.10
CA ILE A 299 -16.02 -0.27 -1.73
C ILE A 299 -15.03 -1.41 -1.53
N TYR A 300 -14.06 -1.18 -0.66
CA TYR A 300 -13.25 -2.28 -0.13
C TYR A 300 -13.13 -2.15 1.39
N TYR A 301 -13.04 -3.26 2.05
CA TYR A 301 -12.89 -3.28 3.51
C TYR A 301 -12.26 -4.58 4.01
N LYS A 302 -11.73 -4.50 5.20
CA LYS A 302 -11.25 -5.61 6.01
C LYS A 302 -11.66 -5.40 7.46
N PRO A 303 -11.68 -6.44 8.30
CA PRO A 303 -11.85 -6.27 9.74
C PRO A 303 -10.80 -5.32 10.34
N ASP A 304 -11.21 -4.45 11.25
CA ASP A 304 -10.32 -3.60 12.03
C ASP A 304 -10.46 -3.91 13.52
N PHE A 305 -9.43 -4.53 14.08
CA PHE A 305 -9.44 -4.95 15.48
C PHE A 305 -9.21 -3.83 16.48
N HIS A 306 -8.75 -2.65 16.05
CA HIS A 306 -8.55 -1.52 16.94
C HIS A 306 -9.86 -0.83 17.31
N PHE A 307 -10.88 -0.93 16.46
CA PHE A 307 -12.11 -0.18 16.58
C PHE A 307 -13.37 -1.07 16.65
N ASP A 308 -13.20 -2.39 16.80
CA ASP A 308 -14.30 -3.36 16.73
C ASP A 308 -15.20 -3.07 15.51
N GLY A 309 -14.59 -3.02 14.33
CA GLY A 309 -15.26 -2.59 13.13
C GLY A 309 -14.56 -3.04 11.86
N VAL A 310 -14.76 -2.25 10.80
CA VAL A 310 -14.09 -2.43 9.50
C VAL A 310 -13.30 -1.18 9.15
N GLN A 311 -12.20 -1.38 8.43
CA GLN A 311 -11.42 -0.33 7.78
C GLN A 311 -11.46 -0.54 6.28
N GLY A 312 -11.68 0.52 5.53
CA GLY A 312 -11.70 0.46 4.08
C GLY A 312 -11.94 1.81 3.43
N GLY A 313 -12.28 1.79 2.16
CA GLY A 313 -12.49 2.97 1.36
C GLY A 313 -13.56 2.78 0.30
N ALA A 314 -13.87 3.85 -0.40
CA ALA A 314 -14.87 3.87 -1.47
C ALA A 314 -14.36 4.66 -2.68
N ALA A 315 -14.54 4.12 -3.87
CA ALA A 315 -14.41 4.85 -5.12
C ALA A 315 -15.81 5.45 -5.49
N PRO A 316 -15.89 6.69 -6.03
CA PRO A 316 -14.82 7.45 -6.67
C PRO A 316 -14.10 8.48 -5.79
N PHE A 317 -14.09 8.32 -4.47
CA PHE A 317 -13.45 9.30 -3.56
C PHE A 317 -11.92 9.22 -3.64
N ILE A 318 -11.40 9.57 -4.81
CA ILE A 318 -9.97 9.60 -5.12
C ILE A 318 -9.56 11.06 -5.30
N VAL A 319 -8.44 11.43 -4.68
CA VAL A 319 -7.74 12.67 -4.98
C VAL A 319 -6.68 12.35 -6.03
N ASP A 320 -6.83 12.91 -7.23
CA ASP A 320 -5.89 12.78 -8.35
C ASP A 320 -5.60 14.18 -8.89
N LYS A 321 -4.51 14.76 -8.44
CA LYS A 321 -4.10 16.14 -8.78
C LYS A 321 -2.60 16.23 -9.01
N PRO A 322 -2.14 17.20 -9.79
CA PRO A 322 -0.73 17.55 -9.83
C PRO A 322 -0.19 17.80 -8.42
N ALA A 323 0.97 17.23 -8.10
CA ALA A 323 1.52 17.28 -6.75
C ALA A 323 1.83 18.71 -6.25
N ASN A 324 1.97 19.69 -7.14
CA ASN A 324 2.15 21.09 -6.80
C ASN A 324 0.84 21.80 -6.37
N GLU A 325 -0.30 21.17 -6.57
CA GLU A 325 -1.64 21.68 -6.19
C GLU A 325 -2.15 21.12 -4.86
N VAL A 326 -1.42 20.17 -4.28
CA VAL A 326 -1.82 19.48 -3.04
C VAL A 326 -0.69 19.56 -2.03
N ALA A 327 -1.02 19.81 -0.76
CA ALA A 327 -0.08 19.68 0.34
C ALA A 327 0.34 18.20 0.47
N VAL A 328 1.65 17.95 0.43
CA VAL A 328 2.19 16.57 0.44
C VAL A 328 2.29 15.98 1.85
N ASP A 329 2.09 16.78 2.88
CA ASP A 329 2.09 16.28 4.25
C ASP A 329 0.72 15.68 4.60
N PRO A 330 0.58 14.33 4.63
CA PRO A 330 -0.68 13.67 4.94
C PRO A 330 -1.15 13.92 6.39
N TYR A 331 -0.29 14.48 7.23
CA TYR A 331 -0.60 14.90 8.60
C TYR A 331 -0.74 16.42 8.75
N GLY A 332 -0.62 17.15 7.65
CA GLY A 332 -0.80 18.60 7.64
C GLY A 332 -2.27 18.99 7.76
N PRO A 333 -2.58 20.15 8.38
CA PRO A 333 -3.96 20.59 8.57
C PRO A 333 -4.69 20.88 7.25
N ASP A 334 -3.95 21.07 6.17
CA ASP A 334 -4.48 21.35 4.83
C ASP A 334 -4.56 20.09 3.95
N SER A 335 -4.27 18.92 4.51
CA SER A 335 -4.38 17.66 3.76
C SER A 335 -5.85 17.32 3.48
N PRO A 336 -6.24 17.06 2.23
CA PRO A 336 -7.61 16.71 1.89
C PRO A 336 -8.05 15.35 2.49
N GLU A 337 -7.11 14.50 2.91
CA GLU A 337 -7.40 13.20 3.49
C GLU A 337 -7.88 13.27 4.94
N PHE A 338 -7.65 14.38 5.63
CA PHE A 338 -8.09 14.55 7.02
C PHE A 338 -9.60 14.76 7.17
N VAL A 339 -10.29 15.08 6.08
CA VAL A 339 -11.72 15.33 6.11
C VAL A 339 -12.44 14.30 5.25
N VAL A 340 -12.94 13.26 5.89
CA VAL A 340 -13.87 12.33 5.25
C VAL A 340 -15.17 13.07 4.98
N GLY A 341 -15.53 13.25 3.71
CA GLY A 341 -16.74 13.95 3.29
C GLY A 341 -18.01 13.18 3.66
N ARG A 342 -19.12 13.91 3.77
CA ARG A 342 -20.44 13.32 4.02
C ARG A 342 -20.81 12.29 2.93
N GLU A 343 -20.49 12.58 1.68
CA GLU A 343 -20.79 11.69 0.55
C GLU A 343 -20.05 10.35 0.65
N PHE A 344 -18.78 10.38 1.07
CA PHE A 344 -18.04 9.15 1.36
C PHE A 344 -18.73 8.33 2.46
N ALA A 345 -19.09 8.96 3.58
CA ALA A 345 -19.71 8.28 4.70
C ALA A 345 -21.08 7.69 4.34
N GLU A 346 -21.84 8.35 3.45
CA GLU A 346 -23.14 7.86 3.00
C GLU A 346 -23.00 6.69 1.97
N MET A 347 -21.93 6.69 1.17
CA MET A 347 -21.68 5.61 0.22
C MET A 347 -21.15 4.37 0.94
N TRP A 348 -20.24 4.55 1.85
CA TRP A 348 -19.57 3.46 2.57
C TRP A 348 -20.39 2.90 3.72
#